data_6c49497b4a17dabcfaa86a9d7e2caa60
#
_entry.id   6c49497b4a17dabcfaa86a9d7e2caa60
#
_cell.length_a   1.000
_cell.length_b   1.000
_cell.length_c   1.000
_cell.angle_alpha   90.00
_cell.angle_beta   90.00
_cell.angle_gamma   90.00
#
_symmetry.space_group_name_H-M   'P 1'
#
loop_
_entity.id
_entity.type
_entity.pdbx_description
1 polymer ?
#
loop_
_entity_poly.entity_id
_entity_poly.type
_entity_poly.pdbx_seq_one_letter_code
_entity_poly.pdbx_strand_id
1 'polypeptide(L)'
;MTRFRTTFLLSISLVIPSTVAGQPAPGLTNSPDAFPGASWQRITTLEKAGWSKERLATARQFAETDSIHTSAVMIVQGGEVVDQWGDFDKKIDAYSVRKSLISALYGIYSSEGLIDINQTLEQLGIDDSPDPLTKEEKQARVVDLLRARSGVYHLVDFETASMAKNRPARGSHGPGTFWYYNNWDFNVLGTIFEKKTGLRIGQAFYERIAKPIGMQDFRPDDVFYFGGPASIHPTYHFEITARDLARFGLLYLHHGRWNGKQIVPEAWVEKSSHANEMISSNGVNLGGYEYLWWIDYGGVHFPEVSLPGIYSARGAGAHYLFVIPTLDLVVVHRTDNDPPIRDAKTIAEISNRGSISEDRAQFGHLLKLIMDAQNRH
;
A
#
# COMPACT_ATOMS: atom_id res chain seq x y z
N MET A 1 26.80 23.51 76.14
CA MET A 1 26.76 24.36 74.93
C MET A 1 26.35 23.50 73.76
N THR A 2 25.05 23.48 73.53
CA THR A 2 24.41 22.62 72.55
C THR A 2 24.00 23.46 71.34
N ARG A 3 24.58 23.22 70.15
CA ARG A 3 24.25 23.95 68.95
C ARG A 3 23.16 23.19 68.16
N PHE A 4 21.98 23.79 68.04
CA PHE A 4 20.92 23.36 67.11
C PHE A 4 21.29 23.72 65.66
N ARG A 5 21.25 22.75 64.74
CA ARG A 5 21.31 22.97 63.29
C ARG A 5 19.88 22.89 62.80
N THR A 6 19.39 24.00 62.29
CA THR A 6 18.11 24.10 61.58
C THR A 6 18.33 23.74 60.12
N THR A 7 17.69 22.68 59.64
CA THR A 7 17.70 22.24 58.24
C THR A 7 16.50 22.87 57.54
N PHE A 8 16.74 23.74 56.57
CA PHE A 8 15.71 24.27 55.68
C PHE A 8 15.46 23.25 54.54
N LEU A 9 14.25 22.71 54.47
CA LEU A 9 13.76 21.94 53.35
C LEU A 9 13.18 22.90 52.31
N LEU A 10 13.86 23.01 51.15
CA LEU A 10 13.38 23.73 49.98
C LEU A 10 12.46 22.80 49.16
N SER A 11 11.17 23.04 49.20
CA SER A 11 10.20 22.33 48.33
C SER A 11 10.21 22.97 46.95
N ILE A 12 10.75 22.23 45.99
CA ILE A 12 10.69 22.60 44.54
C ILE A 12 9.34 22.07 44.00
N SER A 13 8.42 22.99 43.77
CA SER A 13 7.17 22.66 43.03
C SER A 13 7.47 22.52 41.53
N LEU A 14 7.38 21.30 41.02
CA LEU A 14 7.50 21.01 39.59
C LEU A 14 6.19 21.44 38.90
N VAL A 15 6.24 22.53 38.17
CA VAL A 15 5.15 22.94 37.26
C VAL A 15 5.26 22.10 35.99
N ILE A 16 4.38 21.12 35.85
CA ILE A 16 4.22 20.34 34.61
C ILE A 16 3.41 21.21 33.63
N PRO A 17 3.92 21.56 32.48
CA PRO A 17 3.11 22.24 31.47
C PRO A 17 2.03 21.30 30.99
N SER A 18 0.77 21.67 31.18
CA SER A 18 -0.39 21.00 30.57
C SER A 18 -0.27 21.11 29.04
N THR A 19 -0.06 20.00 28.38
CA THR A 19 -0.22 19.91 26.92
C THR A 19 -1.67 20.19 26.61
N VAL A 20 -1.94 21.32 25.99
CA VAL A 20 -3.24 21.62 25.38
C VAL A 20 -3.44 20.64 24.25
N ALA A 21 -4.28 19.64 24.45
CA ALA A 21 -4.79 18.82 23.38
C ALA A 21 -5.52 19.76 22.39
N GLY A 22 -5.01 19.84 21.17
CA GLY A 22 -5.65 20.61 20.12
C GLY A 22 -7.07 20.12 19.93
N GLN A 23 -8.05 21.01 20.00
CA GLN A 23 -9.42 20.70 19.68
C GLN A 23 -9.50 20.27 18.22
N PRO A 24 -10.26 19.21 17.88
CA PRO A 24 -10.53 18.87 16.48
C PRO A 24 -11.27 20.01 15.81
N ALA A 25 -10.91 20.28 14.55
CA ALA A 25 -11.54 21.31 13.74
C ALA A 25 -13.08 21.13 13.72
N PRO A 26 -13.88 22.17 13.90
CA PRO A 26 -15.32 22.05 13.88
C PRO A 26 -15.80 21.79 12.44
N GLY A 27 -16.40 20.64 12.21
CA GLY A 27 -17.06 20.37 10.91
C GLY A 27 -17.27 18.91 10.54
N LEU A 28 -16.54 17.96 11.10
CA LEU A 28 -16.84 16.55 10.89
C LEU A 28 -17.82 16.11 12.00
N THR A 29 -19.09 15.97 11.66
CA THR A 29 -20.01 15.19 12.49
C THR A 29 -19.39 13.81 12.62
N ASN A 30 -19.07 13.37 13.85
CA ASN A 30 -18.70 11.99 14.18
C ASN A 30 -19.90 11.08 13.85
N SER A 31 -20.14 10.81 12.58
CA SER A 31 -20.91 9.65 12.19
C SER A 31 -20.08 8.43 12.57
N PRO A 32 -20.66 7.42 13.21
CA PRO A 32 -19.96 6.14 13.39
C PRO A 32 -19.49 5.70 12.01
N ASP A 33 -18.26 5.19 11.91
CA ASP A 33 -17.59 4.76 10.67
C ASP A 33 -18.60 4.26 9.64
N ALA A 34 -18.80 5.01 8.56
CA ALA A 34 -19.77 4.60 7.55
C ALA A 34 -19.10 3.58 6.61
N PHE A 35 -19.75 2.47 6.41
CA PHE A 35 -19.31 1.43 5.48
C PHE A 35 -20.34 1.24 4.38
N PRO A 36 -19.93 1.12 3.12
CA PRO A 36 -20.85 0.84 2.04
C PRO A 36 -21.51 -0.54 2.24
N GLY A 37 -22.80 -0.61 1.95
CA GLY A 37 -23.56 -1.85 1.89
C GLY A 37 -23.21 -2.69 0.65
N ALA A 38 -24.20 -3.32 0.02
CA ALA A 38 -24.02 -4.06 -1.23
C ALA A 38 -23.49 -3.17 -2.37
N SER A 39 -23.86 -1.89 -2.37
CA SER A 39 -23.33 -0.87 -3.28
C SER A 39 -22.81 0.33 -2.50
N TRP A 40 -21.97 1.12 -3.16
CA TRP A 40 -21.48 2.37 -2.62
C TRP A 40 -22.60 3.41 -2.49
N GLN A 41 -22.62 4.12 -1.36
CA GLN A 41 -23.42 5.33 -1.19
C GLN A 41 -22.63 6.52 -1.72
N ARG A 42 -23.36 7.55 -2.20
CA ARG A 42 -22.73 8.79 -2.69
C ARG A 42 -23.14 9.95 -1.80
N ILE A 43 -22.21 10.87 -1.58
CA ILE A 43 -22.49 12.14 -0.95
C ILE A 43 -23.53 12.88 -1.81
N THR A 44 -24.66 13.22 -1.22
CA THR A 44 -25.77 13.84 -1.96
C THR A 44 -25.61 15.35 -2.15
N THR A 45 -24.88 16.01 -1.26
CA THR A 45 -24.65 17.47 -1.29
C THR A 45 -23.17 17.72 -1.03
N LEU A 46 -22.41 17.88 -2.12
CA LEU A 46 -20.95 18.07 -2.08
C LEU A 46 -20.54 19.28 -1.23
N GLU A 47 -21.21 20.41 -1.42
CA GLU A 47 -20.90 21.66 -0.74
C GLU A 47 -21.07 21.55 0.79
N LYS A 48 -22.11 20.82 1.25
CA LYS A 48 -22.32 20.55 2.69
C LYS A 48 -21.27 19.62 3.27
N ALA A 49 -20.71 18.75 2.44
CA ALA A 49 -19.60 17.85 2.80
C ALA A 49 -18.23 18.53 2.64
N GLY A 50 -18.20 19.82 2.33
CA GLY A 50 -16.96 20.58 2.19
C GLY A 50 -16.25 20.39 0.84
N TRP A 51 -16.95 19.97 -0.21
CA TRP A 51 -16.38 19.77 -1.54
C TRP A 51 -16.89 20.80 -2.56
N SER A 52 -16.00 21.33 -3.39
CA SER A 52 -16.36 22.20 -4.52
C SER A 52 -16.59 21.34 -5.78
N LYS A 53 -17.81 21.41 -6.30
CA LYS A 53 -18.17 20.71 -7.55
C LYS A 53 -17.34 21.24 -8.74
N GLU A 54 -17.08 22.52 -8.80
CA GLU A 54 -16.31 23.16 -9.88
C GLU A 54 -14.86 22.68 -9.87
N ARG A 55 -14.22 22.59 -8.68
CA ARG A 55 -12.85 22.11 -8.56
C ARG A 55 -12.74 20.60 -8.84
N LEU A 56 -13.73 19.79 -8.44
CA LEU A 56 -13.80 18.38 -8.83
C LEU A 56 -13.95 18.24 -10.35
N ALA A 57 -14.73 19.11 -11.01
CA ALA A 57 -14.81 19.12 -12.46
C ALA A 57 -13.46 19.46 -13.12
N THR A 58 -12.68 20.39 -12.53
CA THR A 58 -11.30 20.68 -13.00
C THR A 58 -10.38 19.46 -12.85
N ALA A 59 -10.43 18.75 -11.72
CA ALA A 59 -9.67 17.51 -11.53
C ALA A 59 -10.06 16.43 -12.54
N ARG A 60 -11.35 16.26 -12.81
CA ARG A 60 -11.86 15.35 -13.84
C ARG A 60 -11.36 15.72 -15.23
N GLN A 61 -11.47 16.99 -15.61
CA GLN A 61 -10.99 17.47 -16.92
C GLN A 61 -9.49 17.21 -17.10
N PHE A 62 -8.69 17.39 -16.06
CA PHE A 62 -7.27 17.05 -16.09
C PHE A 62 -7.06 15.53 -16.26
N ALA A 63 -7.81 14.69 -15.54
CA ALA A 63 -7.73 13.24 -15.64
C ALA A 63 -8.14 12.70 -17.03
N GLU A 64 -9.01 13.42 -17.75
CA GLU A 64 -9.47 13.07 -19.10
C GLU A 64 -8.47 13.50 -20.19
N THR A 65 -7.34 14.14 -19.84
CA THR A 65 -6.29 14.47 -20.83
C THR A 65 -5.52 13.21 -21.24
N ASP A 66 -5.13 13.15 -22.51
CA ASP A 66 -4.42 11.98 -23.05
C ASP A 66 -3.07 11.71 -22.35
N SER A 67 -2.49 12.70 -21.70
CA SER A 67 -1.18 12.57 -21.07
C SER A 67 -1.17 11.73 -19.80
N ILE A 68 -2.30 11.63 -19.09
CA ILE A 68 -2.38 10.87 -17.81
C ILE A 68 -3.00 9.48 -18.01
N HIS A 69 -3.65 9.24 -19.14
CA HIS A 69 -4.26 7.94 -19.49
C HIS A 69 -5.20 7.37 -18.42
N THR A 70 -5.93 8.23 -17.73
CA THR A 70 -6.87 7.80 -16.69
C THR A 70 -8.02 6.96 -17.28
N SER A 71 -8.16 5.74 -16.81
CA SER A 71 -9.31 4.88 -17.11
C SER A 71 -10.40 5.02 -16.03
N ALA A 72 -10.02 5.10 -14.77
CA ALA A 72 -10.97 5.25 -13.68
C ALA A 72 -10.37 6.01 -12.50
N VAL A 73 -11.22 6.82 -11.86
CA VAL A 73 -10.94 7.42 -10.55
C VAL A 73 -12.12 7.16 -9.63
N MET A 74 -11.81 6.91 -8.36
CA MET A 74 -12.81 6.85 -7.30
C MET A 74 -12.29 7.58 -6.07
N ILE A 75 -13.09 8.51 -5.56
CA ILE A 75 -12.78 9.36 -4.39
C ILE A 75 -13.80 9.04 -3.32
N VAL A 76 -13.34 8.60 -2.15
CA VAL A 76 -14.18 8.19 -1.02
C VAL A 76 -13.78 8.97 0.21
N GLN A 77 -14.73 9.60 0.89
CA GLN A 77 -14.52 10.25 2.17
C GLN A 77 -15.62 9.83 3.15
N GLY A 78 -15.25 9.54 4.39
CA GLY A 78 -16.22 9.12 5.41
C GLY A 78 -17.00 7.87 5.03
N GLY A 79 -16.43 6.98 4.20
CA GLY A 79 -17.12 5.78 3.70
C GLY A 79 -18.11 6.00 2.56
N GLU A 80 -18.28 7.23 2.06
CA GLU A 80 -19.17 7.59 0.96
C GLU A 80 -18.39 8.09 -0.25
N VAL A 81 -18.93 7.86 -1.45
CA VAL A 81 -18.31 8.32 -2.71
C VAL A 81 -18.54 9.83 -2.85
N VAL A 82 -17.45 10.58 -2.88
CA VAL A 82 -17.41 12.01 -3.22
C VAL A 82 -17.65 12.18 -4.71
N ASP A 83 -16.78 11.55 -5.52
CA ASP A 83 -16.91 11.51 -6.97
C ASP A 83 -16.26 10.23 -7.53
N GLN A 84 -16.70 9.86 -8.72
CA GLN A 84 -16.13 8.76 -9.49
C GLN A 84 -16.35 9.02 -10.97
N TRP A 85 -15.39 8.62 -11.79
CA TRP A 85 -15.50 8.70 -13.25
C TRP A 85 -14.71 7.62 -13.94
N GLY A 86 -14.99 7.41 -15.24
CA GLY A 86 -14.41 6.36 -16.05
C GLY A 86 -14.94 4.95 -15.71
N ASP A 87 -14.17 3.94 -16.07
CA ASP A 87 -14.54 2.52 -15.99
C ASP A 87 -14.26 1.92 -14.60
N PHE A 88 -14.84 2.51 -13.55
CA PHE A 88 -14.55 2.15 -12.16
C PHE A 88 -14.99 0.72 -11.76
N ASP A 89 -15.78 0.05 -12.56
CA ASP A 89 -16.22 -1.34 -12.40
C ASP A 89 -15.56 -2.33 -13.40
N LYS A 90 -14.64 -1.84 -14.22
CA LYS A 90 -13.80 -2.70 -15.07
C LYS A 90 -12.68 -3.34 -14.25
N LYS A 91 -12.49 -4.65 -14.41
CA LYS A 91 -11.33 -5.34 -13.84
C LYS A 91 -10.10 -5.02 -14.67
N ILE A 92 -9.07 -4.54 -14.01
CA ILE A 92 -7.77 -4.20 -14.61
C ILE A 92 -6.69 -4.80 -13.71
N ASP A 93 -5.57 -5.26 -14.29
CA ASP A 93 -4.45 -5.77 -13.50
C ASP A 93 -3.97 -4.71 -12.50
N ALA A 94 -3.83 -5.13 -11.26
CA ALA A 94 -3.38 -4.28 -10.18
C ALA A 94 -1.87 -3.99 -10.22
N TYR A 95 -1.11 -4.70 -11.06
CA TYR A 95 0.35 -4.64 -11.07
C TYR A 95 0.92 -4.76 -9.64
N SER A 96 1.80 -3.86 -9.25
CA SER A 96 2.44 -3.93 -7.94
C SER A 96 1.52 -3.55 -6.77
N VAL A 97 0.32 -3.03 -6.99
CA VAL A 97 -0.71 -2.86 -5.94
C VAL A 97 -1.02 -4.22 -5.28
N ARG A 98 -0.89 -5.33 -6.03
CA ARG A 98 -1.07 -6.71 -5.52
C ARG A 98 -0.26 -7.01 -4.26
N LYS A 99 0.89 -6.36 -4.09
CA LYS A 99 1.79 -6.56 -2.95
C LYS A 99 1.15 -6.10 -1.63
N SER A 100 0.47 -4.97 -1.67
CA SER A 100 -0.29 -4.50 -0.50
C SER A 100 -1.53 -5.37 -0.23
N LEU A 101 -2.11 -5.99 -1.27
CA LEU A 101 -3.23 -6.94 -1.09
C LEU A 101 -2.77 -8.21 -0.36
N ILE A 102 -1.65 -8.82 -0.76
CA ILE A 102 -1.11 -10.00 -0.07
C ILE A 102 -0.57 -9.65 1.33
N SER A 103 -0.08 -8.43 1.55
CA SER A 103 0.33 -7.97 2.87
C SER A 103 -0.78 -8.14 3.91
N ALA A 104 -2.01 -7.79 3.55
CA ALA A 104 -3.17 -7.96 4.44
C ALA A 104 -3.39 -9.44 4.82
N LEU A 105 -3.21 -10.36 3.87
CA LEU A 105 -3.28 -11.80 4.15
C LEU A 105 -2.19 -12.23 5.12
N TYR A 106 -0.95 -11.75 4.93
CA TYR A 106 0.13 -12.01 5.89
C TYR A 106 -0.24 -11.54 7.30
N GLY A 107 -0.85 -10.37 7.42
CA GLY A 107 -1.34 -9.86 8.70
C GLY A 107 -2.34 -10.79 9.36
N ILE A 108 -3.33 -11.26 8.63
CA ILE A 108 -4.36 -12.18 9.11
C ILE A 108 -3.73 -13.52 9.56
N TYR A 109 -3.02 -14.17 8.65
CA TYR A 109 -2.49 -15.52 8.90
C TYR A 109 -1.32 -15.54 9.91
N SER A 110 -0.60 -14.43 10.06
CA SER A 110 0.40 -14.29 11.14
C SER A 110 -0.25 -14.15 12.50
N SER A 111 -1.34 -13.39 12.60
CA SER A 111 -2.07 -13.25 13.86
C SER A 111 -2.74 -14.54 14.33
N GLU A 112 -3.03 -15.44 13.40
CA GLU A 112 -3.57 -16.77 13.66
C GLU A 112 -2.48 -17.82 13.94
N GLY A 113 -1.19 -17.42 13.87
CA GLY A 113 -0.06 -18.32 14.13
C GLY A 113 0.26 -19.31 12.99
N LEU A 114 -0.39 -19.19 11.83
CA LEU A 114 -0.12 -20.04 10.67
C LEU A 114 1.15 -19.64 9.92
N ILE A 115 1.48 -18.33 9.92
CA ILE A 115 2.70 -17.80 9.32
C ILE A 115 3.48 -17.07 10.41
N ASP A 116 4.67 -17.55 10.74
CA ASP A 116 5.62 -16.80 11.56
C ASP A 116 6.57 -16.01 10.65
N ILE A 117 6.43 -14.69 10.70
CA ILE A 117 7.23 -13.78 9.86
C ILE A 117 8.71 -13.72 10.25
N ASN A 118 9.10 -14.32 11.39
CA ASN A 118 10.48 -14.40 11.83
C ASN A 118 11.17 -15.68 11.33
N GLN A 119 10.43 -16.63 10.76
CA GLN A 119 11.04 -17.83 10.16
C GLN A 119 11.93 -17.43 8.98
N THR A 120 13.10 -18.09 8.90
CA THR A 120 14.03 -17.94 7.78
C THR A 120 13.62 -18.77 6.59
N LEU A 121 14.13 -18.41 5.40
CA LEU A 121 13.94 -19.20 4.17
C LEU A 121 14.42 -20.63 4.35
N GLU A 122 15.54 -20.84 5.09
CA GLU A 122 16.03 -22.18 5.43
C GLU A 122 15.02 -22.99 6.23
N GLN A 123 14.47 -22.39 7.30
CA GLN A 123 13.43 -23.06 8.13
C GLN A 123 12.16 -23.38 7.35
N LEU A 124 11.85 -22.56 6.35
CA LEU A 124 10.70 -22.74 5.48
C LEU A 124 10.99 -23.72 4.32
N GLY A 125 12.26 -24.15 4.14
CA GLY A 125 12.67 -24.97 3.02
C GLY A 125 12.40 -24.29 1.69
N ILE A 126 12.71 -22.98 1.61
CA ILE A 126 12.68 -22.17 0.38
C ILE A 126 14.05 -22.21 -0.26
N ASP A 127 14.06 -22.48 -1.53
CA ASP A 127 15.25 -22.45 -2.39
C ASP A 127 14.84 -21.92 -3.77
N ASP A 128 15.79 -21.68 -4.67
CA ASP A 128 15.48 -21.24 -6.02
C ASP A 128 16.16 -22.13 -7.07
N SER A 129 15.72 -22.04 -8.30
CA SER A 129 16.25 -22.73 -9.45
C SER A 129 16.03 -21.85 -10.70
N PRO A 130 17.01 -21.79 -11.61
CA PRO A 130 18.21 -22.61 -11.73
C PRO A 130 19.36 -22.19 -10.79
N ASP A 131 19.24 -21.08 -10.06
CA ASP A 131 20.30 -20.52 -9.23
C ASP A 131 19.96 -20.71 -7.73
N PRO A 132 20.49 -21.76 -7.05
CA PRO A 132 20.16 -22.03 -5.64
C PRO A 132 20.61 -20.93 -4.69
N LEU A 133 19.87 -20.75 -3.59
CA LEU A 133 20.22 -19.82 -2.52
C LEU A 133 21.47 -20.26 -1.78
N THR A 134 22.35 -19.31 -1.49
CA THR A 134 23.48 -19.52 -0.58
C THR A 134 23.01 -19.72 0.86
N LYS A 135 23.91 -20.18 1.73
CA LYS A 135 23.62 -20.33 3.16
C LYS A 135 23.25 -19.00 3.82
N GLU A 136 23.87 -17.90 3.39
CA GLU A 136 23.58 -16.56 3.90
C GLU A 136 22.21 -16.07 3.42
N GLU A 137 21.91 -16.19 2.14
CA GLU A 137 20.60 -15.82 1.57
C GLU A 137 19.46 -16.59 2.25
N LYS A 138 19.67 -17.85 2.61
CA LYS A 138 18.68 -18.68 3.35
C LYS A 138 18.39 -18.17 4.76
N GLN A 139 19.20 -17.26 5.33
CA GLN A 139 18.92 -16.65 6.63
C GLN A 139 17.94 -15.45 6.53
N ALA A 140 17.58 -15.00 5.34
CA ALA A 140 16.54 -14.01 5.18
C ALA A 140 15.21 -14.51 5.78
N ARG A 141 14.56 -13.66 6.56
CA ARG A 141 13.28 -13.96 7.21
C ARG A 141 12.14 -13.44 6.36
N VAL A 142 10.95 -13.98 6.56
CA VAL A 142 9.73 -13.51 5.89
C VAL A 142 9.55 -11.98 6.08
N VAL A 143 9.82 -11.46 7.27
CA VAL A 143 9.74 -10.02 7.54
C VAL A 143 10.73 -9.21 6.72
N ASP A 144 11.90 -9.76 6.40
CA ASP A 144 12.90 -9.08 5.57
C ASP A 144 12.38 -8.98 4.11
N LEU A 145 11.66 -10.01 3.62
CA LEU A 145 11.00 -9.97 2.31
C LEU A 145 9.83 -8.96 2.29
N LEU A 146 9.01 -8.94 3.34
CA LEU A 146 7.90 -7.97 3.48
C LEU A 146 8.39 -6.52 3.47
N ARG A 147 9.63 -6.29 3.87
CA ARG A 147 10.29 -4.98 3.91
C ARG A 147 11.20 -4.72 2.71
N ALA A 148 11.24 -5.64 1.73
CA ALA A 148 12.16 -5.58 0.58
C ALA A 148 13.65 -5.47 1.00
N ARG A 149 14.06 -6.29 1.96
CA ARG A 149 15.40 -6.31 2.57
C ARG A 149 16.00 -7.72 2.68
N SER A 150 15.58 -8.65 1.80
CA SER A 150 16.05 -10.04 1.87
C SER A 150 17.56 -10.20 1.70
N GLY A 151 18.21 -9.30 0.94
CA GLY A 151 19.58 -9.47 0.50
C GLY A 151 19.75 -10.52 -0.61
N VAL A 152 18.65 -11.10 -1.11
CA VAL A 152 18.65 -12.05 -2.23
C VAL A 152 18.44 -11.30 -3.54
N TYR A 153 19.45 -11.24 -4.39
CA TYR A 153 19.43 -10.45 -5.63
C TYR A 153 19.41 -11.34 -6.87
N HIS A 154 18.50 -12.32 -6.86
CA HIS A 154 18.32 -13.24 -7.99
C HIS A 154 17.57 -12.60 -9.15
N LEU A 155 17.74 -13.17 -10.33
CA LEU A 155 16.93 -12.86 -11.50
C LEU A 155 15.48 -13.30 -11.24
N VAL A 156 14.55 -12.54 -11.77
CA VAL A 156 13.14 -12.92 -11.80
C VAL A 156 12.57 -12.69 -13.18
N ASP A 157 11.60 -13.49 -13.53
CA ASP A 157 10.77 -13.20 -14.67
C ASP A 157 9.93 -11.93 -14.39
N PHE A 158 9.71 -11.12 -15.42
CA PHE A 158 8.90 -9.90 -15.32
C PHE A 158 9.50 -8.77 -14.45
N GLU A 159 10.77 -8.53 -14.65
CA GLU A 159 11.49 -7.41 -14.06
C GLU A 159 11.56 -6.23 -15.04
N THR A 160 11.40 -5.00 -14.53
CA THR A 160 11.59 -3.82 -15.37
C THR A 160 13.07 -3.60 -15.67
N ALA A 161 13.38 -2.95 -16.81
CA ALA A 161 14.75 -2.58 -17.15
C ALA A 161 15.42 -1.72 -16.06
N SER A 162 14.66 -0.84 -15.40
CA SER A 162 15.14 -0.02 -14.28
C SER A 162 15.49 -0.88 -13.07
N MET A 163 14.69 -1.88 -12.74
CA MET A 163 14.99 -2.80 -11.63
C MET A 163 16.26 -3.60 -11.96
N ALA A 164 16.33 -4.19 -13.14
CA ALA A 164 17.51 -4.95 -13.58
C ALA A 164 18.80 -4.12 -13.51
N LYS A 165 18.73 -2.85 -13.96
CA LYS A 165 19.88 -1.92 -13.93
C LYS A 165 20.34 -1.59 -12.51
N ASN A 166 19.40 -1.48 -11.57
CA ASN A 166 19.68 -1.05 -10.19
C ASN A 166 19.83 -2.22 -9.22
N ARG A 167 19.77 -3.48 -9.69
CA ARG A 167 19.92 -4.65 -8.83
C ARG A 167 21.33 -4.68 -8.23
N PRO A 168 21.45 -4.78 -6.89
CA PRO A 168 22.75 -4.95 -6.26
C PRO A 168 23.44 -6.24 -6.70
N ALA A 169 24.75 -6.27 -6.61
CA ALA A 169 25.49 -7.50 -6.86
C ALA A 169 25.11 -8.58 -5.84
N ARG A 170 24.98 -9.83 -6.28
CA ARG A 170 24.70 -10.96 -5.39
C ARG A 170 25.71 -11.03 -4.24
N GLY A 171 25.24 -11.19 -3.01
CA GLY A 171 26.06 -11.24 -1.81
C GLY A 171 26.62 -9.91 -1.34
N SER A 172 26.23 -8.77 -1.95
CA SER A 172 26.74 -7.44 -1.55
C SER A 172 26.15 -6.95 -0.21
N HIS A 173 24.99 -7.44 0.19
CA HIS A 173 24.31 -7.07 1.43
C HIS A 173 23.67 -8.30 2.06
N GLY A 174 23.83 -8.45 3.38
CA GLY A 174 23.15 -9.49 4.14
C GLY A 174 21.68 -9.21 4.38
N PRO A 175 20.90 -10.23 4.76
CA PRO A 175 19.48 -10.09 5.10
C PRO A 175 19.21 -9.01 6.13
N GLY A 176 18.18 -8.20 5.91
CA GLY A 176 17.72 -7.12 6.79
C GLY A 176 18.52 -5.82 6.68
N THR A 177 19.65 -5.76 5.95
CA THR A 177 20.60 -4.64 6.01
C THR A 177 20.42 -3.58 4.95
N PHE A 178 19.87 -3.93 3.77
CA PHE A 178 19.75 -3.03 2.63
C PHE A 178 18.39 -3.13 1.97
N TRP A 179 17.78 -2.00 1.68
CA TRP A 179 16.52 -1.94 0.96
C TRP A 179 16.75 -1.93 -0.56
N TYR A 180 16.09 -2.86 -1.23
CA TYR A 180 15.99 -2.89 -2.68
C TYR A 180 14.61 -3.38 -3.10
N TYR A 181 13.88 -2.62 -3.92
CA TYR A 181 12.56 -3.03 -4.40
C TYR A 181 12.70 -4.26 -5.30
N ASN A 182 12.51 -5.44 -4.70
CA ASN A 182 12.93 -6.72 -5.24
C ASN A 182 11.74 -7.60 -5.59
N ASN A 183 11.45 -7.79 -6.88
CA ASN A 183 10.35 -8.67 -7.28
C ASN A 183 10.57 -10.12 -6.86
N TRP A 184 11.81 -10.57 -6.67
CA TRP A 184 12.08 -11.89 -6.12
C TRP A 184 11.46 -12.05 -4.73
N ASP A 185 11.65 -11.10 -3.83
CA ASP A 185 11.06 -11.10 -2.48
C ASP A 185 9.54 -11.26 -2.55
N PHE A 186 8.92 -10.50 -3.43
CA PHE A 186 7.46 -10.45 -3.54
C PHE A 186 6.87 -11.72 -4.14
N ASN A 187 7.56 -12.35 -5.09
CA ASN A 187 7.15 -13.62 -5.68
C ASN A 187 7.30 -14.76 -4.66
N VAL A 188 8.41 -14.79 -3.93
CA VAL A 188 8.65 -15.77 -2.86
C VAL A 188 7.63 -15.65 -1.73
N LEU A 189 7.19 -14.43 -1.39
CA LEU A 189 6.08 -14.26 -0.45
C LEU A 189 4.80 -14.97 -0.94
N GLY A 190 4.51 -14.95 -2.24
CA GLY A 190 3.41 -15.74 -2.80
C GLY A 190 3.59 -17.23 -2.56
N THR A 191 4.78 -17.75 -2.88
CA THR A 191 5.11 -19.17 -2.68
C THR A 191 5.04 -19.57 -1.19
N ILE A 192 5.61 -18.77 -0.29
CA ILE A 192 5.56 -19.02 1.17
C ILE A 192 4.12 -19.03 1.65
N PHE A 193 3.30 -18.06 1.22
CA PHE A 193 1.90 -17.99 1.62
C PHE A 193 1.16 -19.28 1.26
N GLU A 194 1.22 -19.70 0.01
CA GLU A 194 0.53 -20.92 -0.44
C GLU A 194 1.08 -22.18 0.22
N LYS A 195 2.41 -22.26 0.40
CA LYS A 195 3.05 -23.39 1.10
C LYS A 195 2.60 -23.52 2.56
N LYS A 196 2.47 -22.39 3.26
CA LYS A 196 2.12 -22.36 4.70
C LYS A 196 0.65 -22.55 4.95
N THR A 197 -0.20 -22.03 4.09
CA THR A 197 -1.65 -22.04 4.27
C THR A 197 -2.35 -23.19 3.55
N GLY A 198 -1.72 -23.75 2.51
CA GLY A 198 -2.33 -24.72 1.61
C GLY A 198 -3.42 -24.12 0.71
N LEU A 199 -3.57 -22.80 0.70
CA LEU A 199 -4.60 -22.09 -0.06
C LEU A 199 -3.98 -21.28 -1.21
N ARG A 200 -4.69 -21.21 -2.32
CA ARG A 200 -4.34 -20.25 -3.38
C ARG A 200 -4.61 -18.83 -2.89
N ILE A 201 -3.78 -17.88 -3.28
CA ILE A 201 -3.87 -16.47 -2.87
C ILE A 201 -5.28 -15.92 -3.15
N GLY A 202 -5.82 -16.16 -4.35
CA GLY A 202 -7.14 -15.65 -4.74
C GLY A 202 -8.27 -16.19 -3.86
N GLN A 203 -8.23 -17.47 -3.52
CA GLN A 203 -9.19 -18.09 -2.60
C GLN A 203 -9.10 -17.47 -1.20
N ALA A 204 -7.89 -17.36 -0.67
CA ALA A 204 -7.68 -16.77 0.65
C ALA A 204 -8.12 -15.30 0.70
N PHE A 205 -7.78 -14.50 -0.33
CA PHE A 205 -8.17 -13.10 -0.41
C PHE A 205 -9.71 -12.95 -0.50
N TYR A 206 -10.34 -13.77 -1.31
CA TYR A 206 -11.81 -13.76 -1.42
C TYR A 206 -12.49 -14.04 -0.09
N GLU A 207 -12.14 -15.15 0.58
CA GLU A 207 -12.81 -15.56 1.81
C GLU A 207 -12.50 -14.67 3.01
N ARG A 208 -11.25 -14.18 3.11
CA ARG A 208 -10.78 -13.46 4.29
C ARG A 208 -10.93 -11.95 4.21
N ILE A 209 -11.00 -11.39 3.00
CA ILE A 209 -11.04 -9.94 2.78
C ILE A 209 -12.21 -9.56 1.89
N ALA A 210 -12.23 -9.99 0.62
CA ALA A 210 -13.17 -9.49 -0.37
C ALA A 210 -14.64 -9.70 0.03
N LYS A 211 -15.00 -10.91 0.41
CA LYS A 211 -16.35 -11.28 0.86
C LYS A 211 -16.76 -10.56 2.16
N PRO A 212 -15.93 -10.53 3.23
CA PRO A 212 -16.25 -9.81 4.45
C PRO A 212 -16.47 -8.30 4.28
N ILE A 213 -15.74 -7.65 3.38
CA ILE A 213 -15.90 -6.21 3.11
C ILE A 213 -16.87 -5.92 1.96
N GLY A 214 -17.48 -6.96 1.40
CA GLY A 214 -18.52 -6.84 0.36
C GLY A 214 -17.99 -6.35 -0.99
N MET A 215 -16.79 -6.76 -1.42
CA MET A 215 -16.32 -6.50 -2.78
C MET A 215 -17.33 -7.05 -3.79
N GLN A 216 -17.67 -6.23 -4.78
CA GLN A 216 -18.77 -6.55 -5.69
C GLN A 216 -18.33 -7.47 -6.83
N ASP A 217 -17.12 -7.30 -7.30
CA ASP A 217 -16.65 -7.88 -8.56
C ASP A 217 -15.60 -8.97 -8.37
N PHE A 218 -14.76 -8.85 -7.34
CA PHE A 218 -13.62 -9.74 -7.14
C PHE A 218 -14.06 -11.19 -6.92
N ARG A 219 -13.37 -12.12 -7.60
CA ARG A 219 -13.56 -13.57 -7.49
C ARG A 219 -12.19 -14.24 -7.34
N PRO A 220 -12.11 -15.47 -6.80
CA PRO A 220 -10.84 -16.19 -6.63
C PRO A 220 -10.00 -16.29 -7.90
N ASP A 221 -10.64 -16.48 -9.05
CA ASP A 221 -9.98 -16.67 -10.35
C ASP A 221 -9.45 -15.35 -10.95
N ASP A 222 -9.71 -14.21 -10.31
CA ASP A 222 -9.09 -12.93 -10.67
C ASP A 222 -7.62 -12.86 -10.20
N VAL A 223 -7.13 -13.89 -9.49
CA VAL A 223 -5.71 -14.07 -9.20
C VAL A 223 -5.13 -15.14 -10.09
N PHE A 224 -4.18 -14.76 -10.90
CA PHE A 224 -3.50 -15.63 -11.84
C PHE A 224 -1.97 -15.53 -11.70
N TYR A 225 -1.24 -16.48 -12.33
CA TYR A 225 0.18 -16.64 -12.09
C TYR A 225 0.94 -16.76 -13.39
N PHE A 226 2.13 -16.15 -13.40
CA PHE A 226 3.10 -16.37 -14.46
C PHE A 226 4.43 -16.83 -13.87
N GLY A 227 5.02 -17.83 -14.47
CA GLY A 227 6.38 -18.29 -14.20
C GLY A 227 7.20 -18.24 -15.47
N GLY A 228 8.50 -18.38 -15.32
CA GLY A 228 9.45 -18.44 -16.41
C GLY A 228 10.73 -19.16 -15.99
N PRO A 229 11.79 -19.09 -16.78
CA PRO A 229 13.02 -19.84 -16.51
C PRO A 229 13.95 -19.18 -15.49
N ALA A 230 13.69 -17.92 -15.08
CA ALA A 230 14.61 -17.19 -14.20
C ALA A 230 14.50 -17.59 -12.73
N SER A 231 13.32 -18.03 -12.28
CA SER A 231 13.05 -18.46 -10.91
C SER A 231 11.88 -19.44 -10.86
N ILE A 232 11.91 -20.37 -9.91
CA ILE A 232 10.76 -21.28 -9.65
C ILE A 232 9.60 -20.59 -8.94
N HIS A 233 9.75 -19.34 -8.51
CA HIS A 233 8.74 -18.59 -7.79
C HIS A 233 7.92 -17.73 -8.76
N PRO A 234 6.68 -18.16 -9.12
CA PRO A 234 5.86 -17.44 -10.07
C PRO A 234 5.44 -16.07 -9.51
N THR A 235 5.31 -15.11 -10.40
CA THR A 235 4.61 -13.87 -10.06
C THR A 235 3.11 -14.14 -10.01
N TYR A 236 2.44 -13.56 -9.03
CA TYR A 236 0.98 -13.56 -8.93
C TYR A 236 0.43 -12.19 -9.31
N HIS A 237 -0.69 -12.15 -9.96
CA HIS A 237 -1.37 -10.94 -10.42
C HIS A 237 -2.79 -10.91 -9.88
N PHE A 238 -3.36 -9.71 -9.75
CA PHE A 238 -4.74 -9.48 -9.34
C PHE A 238 -5.44 -8.61 -10.38
N GLU A 239 -6.51 -9.10 -10.96
CA GLU A 239 -7.45 -8.23 -11.68
C GLU A 239 -8.52 -7.75 -10.70
N ILE A 240 -8.63 -6.42 -10.53
CA ILE A 240 -9.52 -5.81 -9.54
C ILE A 240 -10.10 -4.51 -10.07
N THR A 241 -11.36 -4.22 -9.74
CA THR A 241 -12.03 -2.97 -10.09
C THR A 241 -11.60 -1.83 -9.18
N ALA A 242 -11.76 -0.57 -9.63
CA ALA A 242 -11.48 0.58 -8.78
C ALA A 242 -12.42 0.63 -7.56
N ARG A 243 -13.69 0.22 -7.72
CA ARG A 243 -14.66 0.23 -6.61
C ARG A 243 -14.37 -0.83 -5.55
N ASP A 244 -13.82 -1.99 -5.91
CA ASP A 244 -13.39 -3.00 -4.95
C ASP A 244 -12.09 -2.60 -4.27
N LEU A 245 -11.16 -2.01 -5.02
CA LEU A 245 -9.92 -1.48 -4.47
C LEU A 245 -10.17 -0.33 -3.48
N ALA A 246 -11.18 0.51 -3.73
CA ALA A 246 -11.60 1.55 -2.78
C ALA A 246 -12.11 0.95 -1.46
N ARG A 247 -12.82 -0.19 -1.47
CA ARG A 247 -13.21 -0.90 -0.24
C ARG A 247 -11.99 -1.39 0.55
N PHE A 248 -10.97 -1.87 -0.15
CA PHE A 248 -9.72 -2.27 0.50
C PHE A 248 -8.99 -1.05 1.11
N GLY A 249 -8.97 0.09 0.42
CA GLY A 249 -8.45 1.34 0.97
C GLY A 249 -9.21 1.79 2.21
N LEU A 250 -10.55 1.74 2.18
CA LEU A 250 -11.39 2.08 3.32
C LEU A 250 -11.16 1.12 4.52
N LEU A 251 -10.97 -0.17 4.27
CA LEU A 251 -10.58 -1.13 5.31
C LEU A 251 -9.29 -0.71 6.03
N TYR A 252 -8.28 -0.27 5.27
CA TYR A 252 -7.01 0.21 5.84
C TYR A 252 -7.15 1.55 6.55
N LEU A 253 -7.96 2.48 6.00
CA LEU A 253 -8.29 3.76 6.62
C LEU A 253 -8.92 3.56 8.01
N HIS A 254 -9.76 2.53 8.16
CA HIS A 254 -10.40 2.15 9.43
C HIS A 254 -9.60 1.08 10.20
N HIS A 255 -8.27 1.13 10.13
CA HIS A 255 -7.37 0.26 10.92
C HIS A 255 -7.68 -1.25 10.81
N GLY A 256 -8.12 -1.69 9.63
CA GLY A 256 -8.45 -3.08 9.36
C GLY A 256 -9.82 -3.52 9.89
N ARG A 257 -10.67 -2.58 10.32
CA ARG A 257 -12.03 -2.85 10.81
C ARG A 257 -13.05 -2.64 9.70
N TRP A 258 -14.12 -3.44 9.74
CA TRP A 258 -15.25 -3.33 8.83
C TRP A 258 -16.54 -3.70 9.54
N ASN A 259 -17.51 -2.79 9.62
CA ASN A 259 -18.78 -3.01 10.33
C ASN A 259 -18.60 -3.64 11.72
N GLY A 260 -17.69 -3.08 12.53
CA GLY A 260 -17.40 -3.54 13.89
C GLY A 260 -16.55 -4.81 13.99
N LYS A 261 -16.20 -5.47 12.88
CA LYS A 261 -15.35 -6.67 12.86
C LYS A 261 -13.92 -6.31 12.49
N GLN A 262 -12.94 -6.87 13.19
CA GLN A 262 -11.54 -6.80 12.79
C GLN A 262 -11.29 -7.82 11.67
N ILE A 263 -11.00 -7.34 10.46
CA ILE A 263 -10.71 -8.16 9.28
C ILE A 263 -9.19 -8.35 9.13
N VAL A 264 -8.44 -7.24 9.13
CA VAL A 264 -6.96 -7.26 9.18
C VAL A 264 -6.54 -6.76 10.56
N PRO A 265 -5.62 -7.42 11.29
CA PRO A 265 -5.23 -6.98 12.62
C PRO A 265 -4.77 -5.51 12.62
N GLU A 266 -5.26 -4.72 13.57
CA GLU A 266 -4.93 -3.29 13.71
C GLU A 266 -3.42 -3.06 13.77
N ALA A 267 -2.71 -3.83 14.61
CA ALA A 267 -1.25 -3.75 14.70
C ALA A 267 -0.51 -4.05 13.39
N TRP A 268 -1.12 -4.82 12.48
CA TRP A 268 -0.55 -5.03 11.15
C TRP A 268 -0.75 -3.82 10.24
N VAL A 269 -1.95 -3.24 10.25
CA VAL A 269 -2.24 -2.01 9.50
C VAL A 269 -1.32 -0.88 9.97
N GLU A 270 -1.16 -0.72 11.27
CA GLU A 270 -0.26 0.27 11.86
C GLU A 270 1.19 0.09 11.38
N LYS A 271 1.73 -1.14 11.44
CA LYS A 271 3.06 -1.44 10.89
C LYS A 271 3.17 -1.19 9.40
N SER A 272 2.10 -1.44 8.64
CA SER A 272 2.09 -1.25 7.18
C SER A 272 2.03 0.22 6.77
N SER A 273 1.46 1.08 7.62
CA SER A 273 1.22 2.51 7.34
C SER A 273 2.26 3.45 7.96
N HIS A 274 3.19 2.92 8.75
CA HIS A 274 4.24 3.70 9.41
C HIS A 274 5.61 3.05 9.15
N ALA A 275 6.57 3.85 8.71
CA ALA A 275 7.95 3.40 8.58
C ALA A 275 8.82 4.09 9.63
N ASN A 276 9.75 3.34 10.22
CA ASN A 276 10.66 3.84 11.23
C ASN A 276 11.88 4.55 10.60
N GLU A 277 12.10 4.33 9.30
CA GLU A 277 13.25 4.88 8.58
C GLU A 277 12.87 5.26 7.14
N MET A 278 13.54 6.27 6.64
CA MET A 278 13.47 6.61 5.23
C MET A 278 14.36 5.67 4.42
N ILE A 279 13.86 5.27 3.25
CA ILE A 279 14.61 4.48 2.29
C ILE A 279 15.16 5.39 1.19
N SER A 280 16.28 5.00 0.62
CA SER A 280 16.88 5.69 -0.52
C SER A 280 17.39 4.70 -1.57
N SER A 281 17.41 5.14 -2.81
CA SER A 281 18.07 4.42 -3.90
C SER A 281 18.88 5.41 -4.73
N ASN A 282 20.16 5.08 -4.97
CA ASN A 282 21.09 5.96 -5.70
C ASN A 282 21.12 7.41 -5.17
N GLY A 283 21.05 7.60 -3.84
CA GLY A 283 21.05 8.91 -3.20
C GLY A 283 19.71 9.68 -3.29
N VAL A 284 18.69 9.11 -3.90
CA VAL A 284 17.34 9.69 -3.97
C VAL A 284 16.52 9.16 -2.80
N ASN A 285 15.94 10.08 -2.02
CA ASN A 285 14.98 9.73 -0.96
C ASN A 285 13.69 9.20 -1.60
N LEU A 286 13.23 8.06 -1.14
CA LEU A 286 12.02 7.38 -1.62
C LEU A 286 10.91 7.30 -0.56
N GLY A 287 10.99 8.07 0.53
CA GLY A 287 10.05 7.99 1.64
C GLY A 287 10.24 6.74 2.49
N GLY A 288 9.18 6.08 2.91
CA GLY A 288 9.18 4.84 3.65
C GLY A 288 8.63 3.67 2.85
N TYR A 289 9.04 2.45 3.25
CA TYR A 289 8.47 1.21 2.71
C TYR A 289 8.42 0.16 3.82
N GLU A 290 7.22 -0.20 4.22
CA GLU A 290 7.02 -1.21 5.26
C GLU A 290 5.88 -2.16 4.88
N TYR A 291 6.07 -3.43 5.12
CA TYR A 291 5.07 -4.48 4.91
C TYR A 291 4.32 -4.33 3.57
N LEU A 292 5.09 -4.05 2.49
CA LEU A 292 4.60 -3.91 1.10
C LEU A 292 3.74 -2.66 0.84
N TRP A 293 3.85 -1.63 1.68
CA TRP A 293 3.23 -0.33 1.48
C TRP A 293 4.26 0.78 1.35
N TRP A 294 3.95 1.77 0.52
CA TRP A 294 4.71 3.02 0.38
C TRP A 294 4.18 4.06 1.35
N ILE A 295 5.07 4.70 2.09
CA ILE A 295 4.73 5.69 3.11
C ILE A 295 5.37 7.02 2.72
N ASP A 296 4.55 8.07 2.62
CA ASP A 296 5.05 9.39 2.25
C ASP A 296 5.54 10.15 3.49
N TYR A 297 6.72 10.72 3.35
CA TYR A 297 7.32 11.59 4.34
C TYR A 297 7.50 12.98 3.74
N GLY A 298 6.57 13.90 4.09
CA GLY A 298 6.73 15.32 3.76
C GLY A 298 6.72 15.63 2.27
N GLY A 299 5.93 14.92 1.47
CA GLY A 299 5.81 15.18 0.04
C GLY A 299 6.94 14.61 -0.82
N VAL A 300 7.75 13.70 -0.29
CA VAL A 300 8.84 13.06 -1.06
C VAL A 300 8.32 12.32 -2.30
N HIS A 301 7.15 11.71 -2.19
CA HIS A 301 6.56 10.98 -3.30
C HIS A 301 5.84 11.89 -4.29
N PHE A 302 5.11 12.86 -3.78
CA PHE A 302 4.29 13.81 -4.54
C PHE A 302 4.49 15.20 -3.95
N PRO A 303 5.50 15.97 -4.43
CA PRO A 303 5.88 17.25 -3.84
C PRO A 303 4.74 18.28 -3.73
N GLU A 304 3.75 18.19 -4.62
CA GLU A 304 2.55 19.03 -4.58
C GLU A 304 1.55 18.62 -3.49
N VAL A 305 1.74 17.43 -2.87
CA VAL A 305 0.85 16.89 -1.86
C VAL A 305 1.66 16.52 -0.62
N SER A 306 1.71 17.44 0.33
CA SER A 306 2.47 17.25 1.58
C SER A 306 1.52 17.22 2.76
N LEU A 307 1.08 16.03 3.15
CA LEU A 307 0.30 15.79 4.36
C LEU A 307 0.92 14.65 5.16
N PRO A 308 0.89 14.72 6.50
CA PRO A 308 1.39 13.63 7.33
C PRO A 308 0.50 12.39 7.22
N GLY A 309 1.14 11.21 7.30
CA GLY A 309 0.44 9.94 7.40
C GLY A 309 -0.16 9.39 6.11
N ILE A 310 0.22 9.93 4.94
CA ILE A 310 -0.19 9.35 3.65
C ILE A 310 0.56 8.05 3.41
N TYR A 311 -0.16 7.00 3.07
CA TYR A 311 0.42 5.78 2.55
C TYR A 311 -0.34 5.27 1.33
N SER A 312 0.33 4.46 0.52
CA SER A 312 -0.23 4.07 -0.77
C SER A 312 0.24 2.70 -1.24
N ALA A 313 -0.64 1.99 -1.94
CA ALA A 313 -0.27 0.88 -2.80
C ALA A 313 -0.10 1.39 -4.23
N ARG A 314 0.96 0.94 -4.93
CA ARG A 314 1.35 1.48 -6.24
C ARG A 314 1.64 0.36 -7.23
N GLY A 315 1.20 0.54 -8.45
CA GLY A 315 1.45 -0.32 -9.60
C GLY A 315 2.05 0.44 -10.78
N ALA A 316 2.84 -0.24 -11.59
CA ALA A 316 3.36 0.30 -12.84
C ALA A 316 2.20 0.80 -13.71
N GLY A 317 2.44 1.85 -14.51
CA GLY A 317 1.38 2.44 -15.34
C GLY A 317 0.42 3.35 -14.56
N ALA A 318 0.83 3.91 -13.43
CA ALA A 318 0.03 4.84 -12.62
C ALA A 318 -1.23 4.21 -11.96
N HIS A 319 -1.15 2.95 -11.56
CA HIS A 319 -2.18 2.34 -10.71
C HIS A 319 -1.92 2.70 -9.25
N TYR A 320 -2.87 3.41 -8.63
CA TYR A 320 -2.71 3.90 -7.26
C TYR A 320 -3.92 3.61 -6.38
N LEU A 321 -3.64 3.26 -5.14
CA LEU A 321 -4.56 3.33 -4.03
C LEU A 321 -3.92 4.20 -2.94
N PHE A 322 -4.49 5.37 -2.70
CA PHE A 322 -4.07 6.28 -1.64
C PHE A 322 -5.00 6.20 -0.45
N VAL A 323 -4.40 6.17 0.73
CA VAL A 323 -5.08 6.30 2.01
C VAL A 323 -4.51 7.52 2.71
N ILE A 324 -5.37 8.49 3.03
CA ILE A 324 -5.03 9.78 3.61
C ILE A 324 -5.82 9.97 4.92
N PRO A 325 -5.32 9.41 6.05
CA PRO A 325 -6.07 9.36 7.30
C PRO A 325 -6.47 10.74 7.84
N THR A 326 -5.59 11.75 7.68
CA THR A 326 -5.86 13.11 8.15
C THR A 326 -7.05 13.79 7.47
N LEU A 327 -7.51 13.27 6.34
CA LEU A 327 -8.66 13.76 5.58
C LEU A 327 -9.82 12.76 5.54
N ASP A 328 -9.69 11.62 6.22
CA ASP A 328 -10.63 10.50 6.11
C ASP A 328 -10.92 10.14 4.64
N LEU A 329 -9.85 10.07 3.82
CA LEU A 329 -9.94 10.04 2.36
C LEU A 329 -9.24 8.82 1.77
N VAL A 330 -9.91 8.19 0.81
CA VAL A 330 -9.34 7.16 -0.08
C VAL A 330 -9.45 7.65 -1.52
N VAL A 331 -8.36 7.56 -2.28
CA VAL A 331 -8.34 7.86 -3.71
C VAL A 331 -7.78 6.68 -4.47
N VAL A 332 -8.54 6.20 -5.44
CA VAL A 332 -8.12 5.16 -6.39
C VAL A 332 -7.97 5.77 -7.77
N HIS A 333 -6.86 5.49 -8.43
CA HIS A 333 -6.60 5.84 -9.82
C HIS A 333 -6.19 4.59 -10.61
N ARG A 334 -6.79 4.42 -11.78
CA ARG A 334 -6.49 3.31 -12.69
C ARG A 334 -6.25 3.81 -14.10
N THR A 335 -5.40 3.10 -14.80
CA THR A 335 -5.14 3.25 -16.23
C THR A 335 -5.49 1.95 -16.94
N ASP A 336 -5.79 1.99 -18.23
CA ASP A 336 -6.16 0.81 -19.02
C ASP A 336 -5.52 0.90 -20.41
N ASN A 337 -4.22 1.16 -20.44
CA ASN A 337 -3.46 1.34 -21.68
C ASN A 337 -2.71 0.09 -22.11
N ASP A 338 -2.71 -0.91 -21.23
CA ASP A 338 -1.95 -2.12 -21.46
C ASP A 338 -2.84 -3.21 -22.05
N PRO A 339 -2.32 -4.01 -22.99
CA PRO A 339 -3.03 -5.19 -23.42
C PRO A 339 -3.23 -6.12 -22.21
N PRO A 340 -4.31 -6.93 -22.19
CA PRO A 340 -4.50 -7.91 -21.15
C PRO A 340 -3.25 -8.77 -20.99
N ILE A 341 -2.75 -8.88 -19.77
CA ILE A 341 -1.58 -9.69 -19.46
C ILE A 341 -1.97 -11.17 -19.66
N ARG A 342 -1.41 -11.80 -20.68
CA ARG A 342 -1.69 -13.20 -21.01
C ARG A 342 -0.45 -14.07 -21.10
N ASP A 343 0.72 -13.44 -21.21
CA ASP A 343 1.99 -14.13 -21.33
C ASP A 343 3.18 -13.26 -20.90
N ALA A 344 4.34 -13.88 -20.76
CA ALA A 344 5.59 -13.26 -20.39
C ALA A 344 6.03 -12.11 -21.32
N LYS A 345 5.73 -12.24 -22.62
CA LYS A 345 6.10 -11.23 -23.62
C LYS A 345 5.30 -9.94 -23.38
N THR A 346 4.00 -10.07 -23.18
CA THR A 346 3.13 -8.92 -22.86
C THR A 346 3.61 -8.17 -21.62
N ILE A 347 4.00 -8.89 -20.55
CA ILE A 347 4.52 -8.25 -19.33
C ILE A 347 5.85 -7.54 -19.60
N ALA A 348 6.75 -8.16 -20.37
CA ALA A 348 8.03 -7.53 -20.72
C ALA A 348 7.82 -6.27 -21.57
N GLU A 349 6.88 -6.28 -22.51
CA GLU A 349 6.51 -5.12 -23.32
C GLU A 349 5.95 -3.98 -22.44
N ILE A 350 5.05 -4.29 -21.51
CA ILE A 350 4.48 -3.33 -20.57
C ILE A 350 5.58 -2.75 -19.66
N SER A 351 6.45 -3.61 -19.13
CA SER A 351 7.55 -3.22 -18.25
C SER A 351 8.56 -2.28 -18.92
N ASN A 352 8.64 -2.31 -20.25
CA ASN A 352 9.56 -1.48 -21.04
C ASN A 352 8.91 -0.17 -21.55
N ARG A 353 7.60 0.02 -21.37
CA ARG A 353 6.87 1.21 -21.80
C ARG A 353 7.03 2.35 -20.78
N GLY A 354 7.99 3.20 -20.97
CA GLY A 354 8.05 4.52 -20.36
C GLY A 354 8.51 4.61 -18.89
N SER A 355 8.90 5.81 -18.49
CA SER A 355 9.40 6.07 -17.15
C SER A 355 8.25 6.31 -16.16
N ILE A 356 8.24 5.55 -15.07
CA ILE A 356 7.36 5.74 -13.90
C ILE A 356 7.39 7.19 -13.34
N SER A 357 8.40 7.99 -13.72
CA SER A 357 8.59 9.34 -13.22
C SER A 357 7.62 10.37 -13.81
N GLU A 358 7.27 10.26 -15.09
CA GLU A 358 6.32 11.17 -15.73
C GLU A 358 4.90 10.91 -15.24
N ASP A 359 4.47 9.66 -15.23
CA ASP A 359 3.17 9.25 -14.70
C ASP A 359 2.98 9.67 -13.23
N ARG A 360 4.07 9.65 -12.44
CA ARG A 360 4.03 10.03 -11.02
C ARG A 360 3.82 11.53 -10.84
N ALA A 361 4.44 12.39 -11.65
CA ALA A 361 4.26 13.83 -11.57
C ALA A 361 2.84 14.24 -11.96
N GLN A 362 2.33 13.69 -13.04
CA GLN A 362 0.97 13.94 -13.52
C GLN A 362 -0.09 13.45 -12.52
N PHE A 363 0.09 12.26 -11.98
CA PHE A 363 -0.81 11.77 -10.95
C PHE A 363 -0.71 12.62 -9.66
N GLY A 364 0.49 13.07 -9.27
CA GLY A 364 0.67 13.98 -8.14
C GLY A 364 -0.12 15.28 -8.32
N HIS A 365 -0.13 15.83 -9.53
CA HIS A 365 -0.93 17.00 -9.85
C HIS A 365 -2.45 16.71 -9.80
N LEU A 366 -2.90 15.58 -10.35
CA LEU A 366 -4.30 15.15 -10.22
C LEU A 366 -4.72 15.01 -8.75
N LEU A 367 -3.89 14.36 -7.94
CA LEU A 367 -4.15 14.18 -6.52
C LEU A 367 -4.25 15.53 -5.80
N LYS A 368 -3.37 16.49 -6.15
CA LYS A 368 -3.46 17.87 -5.64
C LYS A 368 -4.77 18.53 -6.02
N LEU A 369 -5.19 18.46 -7.29
CA LEU A 369 -6.45 19.04 -7.75
C LEU A 369 -7.65 18.43 -7.00
N ILE A 370 -7.65 17.13 -6.77
CA ILE A 370 -8.67 16.46 -5.95
C ILE A 370 -8.69 17.03 -4.53
N MET A 371 -7.51 17.15 -3.91
CA MET A 371 -7.41 17.64 -2.54
C MET A 371 -7.76 19.12 -2.41
N ASP A 372 -7.42 19.95 -3.41
CA ASP A 372 -7.78 21.37 -3.46
C ASP A 372 -9.30 21.55 -3.69
N ALA A 373 -10.00 20.53 -4.18
CA ALA A 373 -11.45 20.56 -4.28
C ALA A 373 -12.15 20.43 -2.93
N GLN A 374 -11.43 19.98 -1.89
CA GLN A 374 -11.91 20.03 -0.52
C GLN A 374 -11.75 21.45 0.04
N ASN A 375 -12.84 22.06 0.47
CA ASN A 375 -12.82 23.36 1.14
C ASN A 375 -12.26 23.17 2.55
N ARG A 376 -10.96 23.42 2.72
CA ARG A 376 -10.32 23.45 4.04
C ARG A 376 -10.61 24.81 4.65
N HIS A 377 -11.38 24.87 5.72
CA HIS A 377 -11.58 26.05 6.54
C HIS A 377 -10.45 26.21 7.53
#